data_01c716ec44d1aeaeddcba0de18429170
#
_entry.id   01c716ec44d1aeaeddcba0de18429170
#
_cell.length_a   1.000
_cell.length_b   1.000
_cell.length_c   1.000
_cell.angle_alpha   90.00
_cell.angle_beta   90.00
_cell.angle_gamma   90.00
#
_symmetry.space_group_name_H-M   'P 1'
#
loop_
_entity.id
_entity.type
_entity.pdbx_description
1 polymer ?
#
loop_
_entity_poly.entity_id
_entity_poly.type
_entity_poly.pdbx_seq_one_letter_code
_entity_poly.pdbx_strand_id
1 'polypeptide(L)'
;MLFILSLGANLIANDKPLLVRYEGRLYLPFIIDYSETTFGGELNTATDYQDPFVKKQIDSHGWAVWPPIPFSYDTINFATEVPFPSAPSQQNLLGTDSNGSDVLARVLYGFRISMLFGLALTLFSSVIGVCAGAMQGYYGGRVDLWGQRFIEVWSGMPTLFLIILLSSIVQPNFWWLLGITILFGWMSLVGVVRAEFLRTRNYDYIRAARAMGVQDRVIMYRHMLPNAMVAMLTFLPFILCGSITTLTSLDFLGFGLPIGSPSLGELLLQGKNNLQAPWLGITAFLVLAVLLSLLIFIGEAVRDAFDPSKAH
;
A
#
# COMPACT_ATOMS: atom_id res chain seq x y z
N MET A 1 9.23 -0.08 11.34
CA MET A 1 8.51 0.49 12.48
C MET A 1 7.25 1.26 12.05
N LEU A 2 7.31 2.29 11.19
CA LEU A 2 6.14 3.07 10.73
C LEU A 2 5.04 2.21 10.12
N PHE A 3 5.38 1.24 9.28
CA PHE A 3 4.41 0.31 8.68
C PHE A 3 3.68 -0.53 9.73
N ILE A 4 4.40 -1.06 10.75
CA ILE A 4 3.78 -1.83 11.84
C ILE A 4 2.81 -0.95 12.64
N LEU A 5 3.17 0.31 12.89
CA LEU A 5 2.27 1.27 13.52
C LEU A 5 1.03 1.54 12.67
N SER A 6 1.18 1.63 11.35
CA SER A 6 0.03 1.84 10.45
C SER A 6 -0.91 0.63 10.35
N LEU A 7 -0.43 -0.60 10.60
CA LEU A 7 -1.31 -1.77 10.72
C LEU A 7 -2.25 -1.65 11.92
N GLY A 8 -1.79 -0.98 13.00
CA GLY A 8 -2.59 -0.64 14.16
C GLY A 8 -3.39 0.66 14.00
N ALA A 9 -3.62 1.17 12.79
CA ALA A 9 -4.33 2.43 12.56
C ALA A 9 -5.69 2.50 13.28
N ASN A 10 -6.43 1.38 13.31
CA ASN A 10 -7.73 1.31 13.99
C ASN A 10 -7.64 1.51 15.52
N LEU A 11 -6.46 1.29 16.14
CA LEU A 11 -6.23 1.55 17.56
C LEU A 11 -5.78 3.00 17.83
N ILE A 12 -5.26 3.67 16.79
CA ILE A 12 -4.71 5.02 16.90
C ILE A 12 -5.73 6.06 16.44
N ALA A 13 -6.48 5.78 15.38
CA ALA A 13 -7.45 6.65 14.76
C ALA A 13 -8.74 5.86 14.48
N ASN A 14 -9.77 6.10 15.26
CA ASN A 14 -11.07 5.44 15.13
C ASN A 14 -12.16 6.33 15.74
N ASP A 15 -13.33 6.29 15.15
CA ASP A 15 -14.54 6.95 15.66
C ASP A 15 -15.25 6.16 16.76
N LYS A 16 -14.81 4.92 17.02
CA LYS A 16 -15.31 4.05 18.09
C LYS A 16 -14.32 4.03 19.25
N PRO A 17 -14.79 4.12 20.50
CA PRO A 17 -13.92 3.95 21.65
C PRO A 17 -13.34 2.53 21.72
N LEU A 18 -12.11 2.42 22.22
CA LEU A 18 -11.42 1.13 22.38
C LEU A 18 -12.08 0.28 23.47
N LEU A 19 -12.55 0.92 24.52
CA LEU A 19 -13.19 0.27 25.66
C LEU A 19 -14.25 1.19 26.23
N VAL A 20 -15.42 0.65 26.48
CA VAL A 20 -16.52 1.35 27.16
C VAL A 20 -16.93 0.53 28.37
N ARG A 21 -17.04 1.17 29.52
CA ARG A 21 -17.74 0.63 30.69
C ARG A 21 -19.07 1.35 30.80
N TYR A 22 -20.17 0.62 30.74
CA TYR A 22 -21.52 1.14 30.84
C TYR A 22 -22.35 0.24 31.75
N GLU A 23 -23.01 0.80 32.76
CA GLU A 23 -23.81 0.08 33.77
C GLU A 23 -23.09 -1.14 34.39
N GLY A 24 -21.77 -1.01 34.65
CA GLY A 24 -20.95 -2.05 35.24
C GLY A 24 -20.47 -3.15 34.30
N ARG A 25 -20.90 -3.15 33.03
CA ARG A 25 -20.44 -4.08 31.99
C ARG A 25 -19.36 -3.43 31.12
N LEU A 26 -18.44 -4.27 30.58
CA LEU A 26 -17.40 -3.84 29.67
C LEU A 26 -17.78 -4.20 28.24
N TYR A 27 -17.58 -3.25 27.32
CA TYR A 27 -17.85 -3.36 25.90
C TYR A 27 -16.59 -3.01 25.10
N LEU A 28 -16.41 -3.64 23.94
CA LEU A 28 -15.27 -3.44 23.05
C LEU A 28 -15.78 -2.98 21.66
N PRO A 29 -16.17 -1.69 21.53
CA PRO A 29 -16.78 -1.17 20.32
C PRO A 29 -15.91 -1.26 19.07
N PHE A 30 -14.59 -1.21 19.23
CA PHE A 30 -13.66 -1.29 18.10
C PHE A 30 -13.60 -2.68 17.44
N ILE A 31 -14.13 -3.73 18.10
CA ILE A 31 -14.18 -5.11 17.58
C ILE A 31 -15.60 -5.53 17.27
N ILE A 32 -16.55 -5.15 18.13
CA ILE A 32 -17.93 -5.62 18.08
C ILE A 32 -18.86 -4.43 17.93
N ASP A 33 -19.72 -4.47 16.92
CA ASP A 33 -20.75 -3.45 16.74
C ASP A 33 -21.92 -3.72 17.71
N TYR A 34 -22.19 -2.73 18.53
CA TYR A 34 -23.34 -2.74 19.47
C TYR A 34 -24.44 -1.85 18.93
N SER A 35 -25.70 -2.21 19.22
CA SER A 35 -26.83 -1.36 18.87
C SER A 35 -26.93 -0.17 19.85
N GLU A 36 -27.45 0.94 19.38
CA GLU A 36 -27.64 2.16 20.17
C GLU A 36 -28.50 1.91 21.41
N THR A 37 -29.45 0.98 21.34
CA THR A 37 -30.27 0.54 22.47
C THR A 37 -29.44 0.00 23.64
N THR A 38 -28.23 -0.49 23.40
CA THR A 38 -27.30 -0.96 24.45
C THR A 38 -26.85 0.18 25.37
N PHE A 39 -26.79 1.40 24.84
CA PHE A 39 -26.33 2.60 25.54
C PHE A 39 -27.47 3.59 25.82
N GLY A 40 -28.73 3.08 25.89
CA GLY A 40 -29.90 3.88 26.25
C GLY A 40 -30.52 4.68 25.09
N GLY A 41 -30.13 4.41 23.86
CA GLY A 41 -30.76 4.99 22.68
C GLY A 41 -32.04 4.26 22.27
N GLU A 42 -32.75 4.83 21.30
CA GLU A 42 -34.05 4.29 20.82
C GLU A 42 -33.91 3.47 19.52
N LEU A 43 -32.80 3.61 18.80
CA LEU A 43 -32.60 3.00 17.48
C LEU A 43 -31.89 1.64 17.58
N ASN A 44 -32.37 0.70 16.79
CA ASN A 44 -31.75 -0.63 16.71
C ASN A 44 -30.67 -0.71 15.61
N THR A 45 -30.02 0.43 15.34
CA THR A 45 -28.90 0.58 14.40
C THR A 45 -27.57 0.52 15.15
N ALA A 46 -26.48 0.40 14.43
CA ALA A 46 -25.13 0.50 15.00
C ALA A 46 -24.96 1.85 15.72
N THR A 47 -24.37 1.80 16.91
CA THR A 47 -24.18 3.00 17.77
C THR A 47 -23.25 3.98 17.10
N ASP A 48 -23.68 5.22 16.95
CA ASP A 48 -22.79 6.36 16.66
C ASP A 48 -22.23 6.90 17.99
N TYR A 49 -20.98 6.57 18.27
CA TYR A 49 -20.29 7.03 19.49
C TYR A 49 -19.90 8.51 19.45
N GLN A 50 -20.00 9.17 18.29
CA GLN A 50 -19.78 10.63 18.18
C GLN A 50 -21.04 11.42 18.52
N ASP A 51 -22.23 10.80 18.53
CA ASP A 51 -23.48 11.44 18.88
C ASP A 51 -23.40 12.01 20.32
N PRO A 52 -23.74 13.31 20.53
CA PRO A 52 -23.73 13.96 21.85
C PRO A 52 -24.61 13.26 22.88
N PHE A 53 -25.74 12.65 22.46
CA PHE A 53 -26.63 11.92 23.35
C PHE A 53 -25.95 10.65 23.86
N VAL A 54 -25.37 9.84 22.96
CA VAL A 54 -24.67 8.60 23.33
C VAL A 54 -23.48 8.89 24.24
N LYS A 55 -22.67 9.92 23.89
CA LYS A 55 -21.56 10.37 24.76
C LYS A 55 -22.04 10.71 26.17
N LYS A 56 -23.09 11.50 26.29
CA LYS A 56 -23.66 11.88 27.58
C LYS A 56 -24.17 10.69 28.38
N GLN A 57 -24.79 9.70 27.72
CA GLN A 57 -25.25 8.45 28.37
C GLN A 57 -24.06 7.64 28.91
N ILE A 58 -23.01 7.48 28.10
CA ILE A 58 -21.81 6.75 28.51
C ILE A 58 -21.11 7.46 29.68
N ASP A 59 -20.99 8.78 29.63
CA ASP A 59 -20.31 9.58 30.66
C ASP A 59 -21.12 9.61 31.99
N SER A 60 -22.47 9.52 31.91
CA SER A 60 -23.31 9.53 33.09
C SER A 60 -23.41 8.16 33.79
N HIS A 61 -23.24 7.05 33.07
CA HIS A 61 -23.39 5.68 33.59
C HIS A 61 -22.10 4.88 33.57
N GLY A 62 -20.95 5.52 33.15
CA GLY A 62 -19.68 4.83 33.04
C GLY A 62 -18.53 5.72 32.55
N TRP A 63 -17.68 5.14 31.71
CA TRP A 63 -16.54 5.83 31.08
C TRP A 63 -16.16 5.14 29.78
N ALA A 64 -15.51 5.88 28.89
CA ALA A 64 -14.96 5.37 27.64
C ALA A 64 -13.48 5.71 27.48
N VAL A 65 -12.69 4.77 26.94
CA VAL A 65 -11.30 5.00 26.51
C VAL A 65 -11.30 5.21 25.00
N TRP A 66 -10.99 6.42 24.60
CA TRP A 66 -10.90 6.80 23.20
C TRP A 66 -9.50 6.55 22.64
N PRO A 67 -9.39 6.27 21.33
CA PRO A 67 -8.10 6.32 20.67
C PRO A 67 -7.52 7.75 20.67
N PRO A 68 -6.19 7.90 20.49
CA PRO A 68 -5.54 9.22 20.43
C PRO A 68 -6.16 10.18 19.41
N ILE A 69 -6.67 9.65 18.29
CA ILE A 69 -7.41 10.38 17.27
C ILE A 69 -8.83 9.82 17.24
N PRO A 70 -9.83 10.57 17.78
CA PRO A 70 -11.21 10.06 17.89
C PRO A 70 -12.00 10.18 16.58
N PHE A 71 -11.32 10.02 15.43
CA PHE A 71 -11.89 10.06 14.10
C PHE A 71 -11.35 8.88 13.27
N SER A 72 -12.21 8.27 12.48
CA SER A 72 -11.82 7.35 11.40
C SER A 72 -11.48 8.15 10.13
N TYR A 73 -11.02 7.46 9.09
CA TYR A 73 -10.70 8.10 7.79
C TYR A 73 -11.93 8.63 7.04
N ASP A 74 -13.12 8.15 7.38
CA ASP A 74 -14.41 8.46 6.77
C ASP A 74 -15.35 9.22 7.71
N THR A 75 -14.97 9.40 8.97
CA THR A 75 -15.78 10.15 9.94
C THR A 75 -15.77 11.63 9.60
N ILE A 76 -16.96 12.20 9.38
CA ILE A 76 -17.14 13.64 9.15
C ILE A 76 -17.25 14.35 10.51
N ASN A 77 -16.43 15.37 10.71
CA ASN A 77 -16.49 16.17 11.91
C ASN A 77 -17.56 17.28 11.79
N PHE A 78 -18.79 16.99 12.18
CA PHE A 78 -19.89 17.97 12.17
C PHE A 78 -19.80 19.00 13.30
N ALA A 79 -18.88 18.88 14.24
CA ALA A 79 -18.72 19.81 15.34
C ALA A 79 -17.96 21.10 14.95
N THR A 80 -17.45 21.20 13.72
CA THR A 80 -16.78 22.40 13.22
C THR A 80 -17.80 23.40 12.67
N GLU A 81 -17.76 24.64 13.18
CA GLU A 81 -18.58 25.76 12.69
C GLU A 81 -18.05 26.36 11.37
N VAL A 82 -16.86 25.94 10.93
CA VAL A 82 -16.17 26.46 9.73
C VAL A 82 -16.41 25.54 8.54
N PRO A 83 -16.64 26.10 7.33
CA PRO A 83 -16.77 25.31 6.11
C PRO A 83 -15.55 24.43 5.83
N PHE A 84 -15.78 23.27 5.26
CA PHE A 84 -14.71 22.36 4.82
C PHE A 84 -14.08 22.81 3.49
N PRO A 85 -12.77 22.59 3.30
CA PRO A 85 -11.78 22.07 4.26
C PRO A 85 -11.41 23.10 5.34
N SER A 86 -11.38 22.69 6.62
CA SER A 86 -11.04 23.56 7.75
C SER A 86 -9.58 23.43 8.15
N ALA A 87 -8.98 24.56 8.56
CA ALA A 87 -7.57 24.63 8.95
C ALA A 87 -7.26 23.77 10.20
N PRO A 88 -5.98 23.42 10.42
CA PRO A 88 -5.53 22.73 11.62
C PRO A 88 -6.06 23.35 12.91
N SER A 89 -6.57 22.52 13.81
CA SER A 89 -7.18 22.91 15.08
C SER A 89 -6.79 21.93 16.19
N GLN A 90 -7.22 22.19 17.43
CA GLN A 90 -6.98 21.25 18.54
C GLN A 90 -7.74 19.92 18.36
N GLN A 91 -8.87 19.93 17.65
CA GLN A 91 -9.65 18.71 17.37
C GLN A 91 -9.08 17.96 16.16
N ASN A 92 -8.69 18.68 15.13
CA ASN A 92 -8.14 18.13 13.89
C ASN A 92 -6.72 18.70 13.71
N LEU A 93 -5.70 17.99 14.21
CA LEU A 93 -4.31 18.46 14.27
C LEU A 93 -3.73 18.88 12.92
N LEU A 94 -4.11 18.20 11.84
CA LEU A 94 -3.72 18.50 10.46
C LEU A 94 -4.88 19.11 9.64
N GLY A 95 -5.94 19.57 10.32
CA GLY A 95 -7.14 20.09 9.66
C GLY A 95 -8.06 19.00 9.13
N THR A 96 -9.09 19.42 8.39
CA THR A 96 -10.02 18.52 7.70
C THR A 96 -9.81 18.55 6.19
N ASP A 97 -10.23 17.49 5.53
CA ASP A 97 -10.29 17.42 4.08
C ASP A 97 -11.56 18.10 3.51
N SER A 98 -11.74 18.06 2.20
CA SER A 98 -12.90 18.67 1.53
C SER A 98 -14.24 18.02 1.89
N ASN A 99 -14.22 16.82 2.46
CA ASN A 99 -15.41 16.08 2.92
C ASN A 99 -15.67 16.26 4.41
N GLY A 100 -14.77 16.96 5.15
CA GLY A 100 -14.84 17.12 6.61
C GLY A 100 -14.19 16.00 7.40
N SER A 101 -13.47 15.07 6.75
CA SER A 101 -12.75 14.00 7.43
C SER A 101 -11.40 14.48 7.97
N ASP A 102 -10.94 13.91 9.07
CA ASP A 102 -9.66 14.25 9.70
C ASP A 102 -8.47 13.85 8.81
N VAL A 103 -7.60 14.83 8.48
CA VAL A 103 -6.45 14.62 7.60
C VAL A 103 -5.43 13.68 8.20
N LEU A 104 -5.21 13.72 9.54
CA LEU A 104 -4.24 12.86 10.20
C LEU A 104 -4.70 11.40 10.17
N ALA A 105 -5.99 11.14 10.40
CA ALA A 105 -6.58 9.81 10.25
C ALA A 105 -6.44 9.33 8.80
N ARG A 106 -6.80 10.15 7.81
CA ARG A 106 -6.68 9.80 6.39
C ARG A 106 -5.24 9.51 5.98
N VAL A 107 -4.26 10.24 6.48
CA VAL A 107 -2.83 9.98 6.25
C VAL A 107 -2.42 8.62 6.81
N LEU A 108 -2.83 8.30 8.03
CA LEU A 108 -2.47 7.04 8.69
C LEU A 108 -3.02 5.83 7.92
N TYR A 109 -4.29 5.88 7.56
CA TYR A 109 -4.94 4.83 6.77
C TYR A 109 -4.46 4.79 5.32
N GLY A 110 -4.22 5.95 4.70
CA GLY A 110 -3.67 6.05 3.35
C GLY A 110 -2.25 5.49 3.26
N PHE A 111 -1.41 5.76 4.25
CA PHE A 111 -0.09 5.14 4.39
C PHE A 111 -0.19 3.61 4.45
N ARG A 112 -1.10 3.07 5.28
CA ARG A 112 -1.34 1.61 5.39
C ARG A 112 -1.73 1.00 4.05
N ILE A 113 -2.71 1.60 3.37
CA ILE A 113 -3.19 1.08 2.07
C ILE A 113 -2.09 1.16 1.01
N SER A 114 -1.36 2.27 0.93
CA SER A 114 -0.26 2.43 -0.01
C SER A 114 0.84 1.39 0.20
N MET A 115 1.20 1.12 1.46
CA MET A 115 2.19 0.08 1.80
C MET A 115 1.69 -1.33 1.48
N LEU A 116 0.44 -1.66 1.84
CA LEU A 116 -0.15 -2.97 1.55
C LEU A 116 -0.23 -3.22 0.04
N PHE A 117 -0.69 -2.23 -0.71
CA PHE A 117 -0.75 -2.31 -2.17
C PHE A 117 0.64 -2.47 -2.78
N GLY A 118 1.59 -1.62 -2.36
CA GLY A 118 2.97 -1.66 -2.84
C GLY A 118 3.64 -3.00 -2.55
N LEU A 119 3.49 -3.55 -1.33
CA LEU A 119 4.02 -4.86 -0.95
C LEU A 119 3.37 -5.98 -1.76
N ALA A 120 2.04 -5.98 -1.90
CA ALA A 120 1.33 -6.98 -2.69
C ALA A 120 1.75 -6.94 -4.16
N LEU A 121 1.78 -5.74 -4.78
CA LEU A 121 2.21 -5.57 -6.15
C LEU A 121 3.66 -6.01 -6.35
N THR A 122 4.57 -5.62 -5.46
CA THR A 122 5.97 -6.02 -5.50
C THR A 122 6.11 -7.53 -5.38
N LEU A 123 5.40 -8.17 -4.45
CA LEU A 123 5.47 -9.62 -4.26
C LEU A 123 5.00 -10.39 -5.51
N PHE A 124 3.78 -10.11 -5.97
CA PHE A 124 3.20 -10.84 -7.11
C PHE A 124 3.96 -10.57 -8.42
N SER A 125 4.30 -9.31 -8.68
CA SER A 125 5.10 -8.94 -9.87
C SER A 125 6.48 -9.57 -9.83
N SER A 126 7.13 -9.63 -8.66
CA SER A 126 8.43 -10.26 -8.51
C SER A 126 8.38 -11.76 -8.78
N VAL A 127 7.39 -12.47 -8.25
CA VAL A 127 7.23 -13.92 -8.50
C VAL A 127 7.10 -14.18 -9.99
N ILE A 128 6.22 -13.45 -10.70
CA ILE A 128 6.00 -13.62 -12.14
C ILE A 128 7.28 -13.25 -12.92
N GLY A 129 7.90 -12.11 -12.59
CA GLY A 129 9.09 -11.60 -13.23
C GLY A 129 10.28 -12.55 -13.07
N VAL A 130 10.46 -13.12 -11.87
CA VAL A 130 11.49 -14.13 -11.58
C VAL A 130 11.26 -15.40 -12.41
N CYS A 131 10.04 -15.93 -12.43
CA CYS A 131 9.72 -17.11 -13.21
C CYS A 131 9.99 -16.88 -14.70
N ALA A 132 9.51 -15.76 -15.25
CA ALA A 132 9.71 -15.42 -16.66
C ALA A 132 11.19 -15.20 -17.01
N GLY A 133 11.93 -14.44 -16.18
CA GLY A 133 13.35 -14.19 -16.37
C GLY A 133 14.21 -15.44 -16.24
N ALA A 134 13.91 -16.31 -15.27
CA ALA A 134 14.58 -17.58 -15.07
C ALA A 134 14.38 -18.51 -16.28
N MET A 135 13.15 -18.64 -16.79
CA MET A 135 12.86 -19.45 -17.97
C MET A 135 13.62 -18.93 -19.20
N GLN A 136 13.58 -17.63 -19.48
CA GLN A 136 14.27 -17.00 -20.58
C GLN A 136 15.79 -17.18 -20.48
N GLY A 137 16.37 -16.93 -19.30
CA GLY A 137 17.80 -17.03 -19.07
C GLY A 137 18.32 -18.47 -19.09
N TYR A 138 17.56 -19.43 -18.55
CA TYR A 138 17.97 -20.82 -18.50
C TYR A 138 17.93 -21.49 -19.87
N TYR A 139 16.77 -21.48 -20.54
CA TYR A 139 16.61 -22.14 -21.84
C TYR A 139 17.30 -21.35 -22.97
N GLY A 140 17.24 -20.02 -22.92
CA GLY A 140 17.84 -19.18 -23.96
C GLY A 140 17.21 -19.39 -25.34
N GLY A 141 17.95 -19.07 -26.40
CA GLY A 141 17.58 -19.33 -27.79
C GLY A 141 16.18 -18.81 -28.12
N ARG A 142 15.29 -19.73 -28.62
CA ARG A 142 13.92 -19.36 -29.04
C ARG A 142 13.04 -18.90 -27.87
N VAL A 143 13.18 -19.50 -26.69
CA VAL A 143 12.40 -19.12 -25.49
C VAL A 143 12.72 -17.68 -25.08
N ASP A 144 14.00 -17.35 -25.06
CA ASP A 144 14.47 -16.02 -24.78
C ASP A 144 14.03 -15.01 -25.83
N LEU A 145 14.19 -15.32 -27.10
CA LEU A 145 13.83 -14.45 -28.22
C LEU A 145 12.34 -14.11 -28.20
N TRP A 146 11.46 -15.11 -28.09
CA TRP A 146 10.02 -14.88 -28.07
C TRP A 146 9.57 -14.20 -26.78
N GLY A 147 10.18 -14.55 -25.63
CA GLY A 147 9.92 -13.88 -24.38
C GLY A 147 10.26 -12.38 -24.41
N GLN A 148 11.42 -12.03 -24.98
CA GLN A 148 11.80 -10.61 -25.14
C GLN A 148 10.90 -9.89 -26.14
N ARG A 149 10.51 -10.50 -27.27
CA ARG A 149 9.56 -9.89 -28.22
C ARG A 149 8.20 -9.64 -27.59
N PHE A 150 7.72 -10.60 -26.77
CA PHE A 150 6.48 -10.39 -26.03
C PHE A 150 6.58 -9.20 -25.08
N ILE A 151 7.67 -9.12 -24.29
CA ILE A 151 7.90 -8.01 -23.36
C ILE A 151 8.01 -6.66 -24.10
N GLU A 152 8.72 -6.61 -25.23
CA GLU A 152 8.85 -5.39 -26.04
C GLU A 152 7.49 -4.88 -26.52
N VAL A 153 6.64 -5.76 -27.05
CA VAL A 153 5.29 -5.39 -27.51
C VAL A 153 4.42 -4.98 -26.33
N TRP A 154 4.45 -5.75 -25.23
CA TRP A 154 3.62 -5.51 -24.06
C TRP A 154 4.01 -4.21 -23.33
N SER A 155 5.29 -3.97 -23.15
CA SER A 155 5.79 -2.73 -22.52
C SER A 155 5.59 -1.48 -23.38
N GLY A 156 5.41 -1.65 -24.69
CA GLY A 156 5.07 -0.55 -25.60
C GLY A 156 3.64 -0.03 -25.44
N MET A 157 2.77 -0.74 -24.71
CA MET A 157 1.42 -0.27 -24.45
C MET A 157 1.42 0.85 -23.38
N PRO A 158 0.72 1.97 -23.61
CA PRO A 158 0.64 3.05 -22.62
C PRO A 158 -0.25 2.65 -21.45
N THR A 159 0.37 2.10 -20.40
CA THR A 159 -0.30 1.50 -19.24
C THR A 159 -1.35 2.41 -18.61
N LEU A 160 -1.05 3.71 -18.44
CA LEU A 160 -2.00 4.67 -17.87
C LEU A 160 -3.28 4.78 -18.71
N PHE A 161 -3.17 4.86 -20.04
CA PHE A 161 -4.36 4.94 -20.91
C PHE A 161 -5.20 3.67 -20.84
N LEU A 162 -4.57 2.50 -20.74
CA LEU A 162 -5.29 1.24 -20.56
C LEU A 162 -6.04 1.20 -19.22
N ILE A 163 -5.40 1.63 -18.14
CA ILE A 163 -6.05 1.71 -16.83
C ILE A 163 -7.22 2.69 -16.86
N ILE A 164 -7.06 3.88 -17.45
CA ILE A 164 -8.14 4.88 -17.60
C ILE A 164 -9.32 4.28 -18.38
N LEU A 165 -9.04 3.64 -19.50
CA LEU A 165 -10.06 3.04 -20.35
C LEU A 165 -10.81 1.92 -19.62
N LEU A 166 -10.10 1.07 -18.90
CA LEU A 166 -10.70 -0.03 -18.15
C LEU A 166 -11.45 0.47 -16.90
N SER A 167 -10.97 1.53 -16.25
CA SER A 167 -11.66 2.17 -15.11
C SER A 167 -12.97 2.83 -15.51
N SER A 168 -13.16 3.19 -16.78
CA SER A 168 -14.44 3.70 -17.28
C SER A 168 -15.51 2.61 -17.42
N ILE A 169 -15.11 1.34 -17.50
CA ILE A 169 -16.01 0.19 -17.68
C ILE A 169 -16.29 -0.49 -16.33
N VAL A 170 -15.24 -0.61 -15.48
CA VAL A 170 -15.31 -1.30 -14.20
C VAL A 170 -14.99 -0.31 -13.08
N GLN A 171 -15.83 -0.24 -12.05
CA GLN A 171 -15.50 0.57 -10.87
C GLN A 171 -14.24 0.04 -10.20
N PRO A 172 -13.17 0.86 -10.10
CA PRO A 172 -11.93 0.43 -9.50
C PRO A 172 -12.13 0.03 -8.03
N ASN A 173 -11.45 -1.01 -7.62
CA ASN A 173 -11.27 -1.38 -6.22
C ASN A 173 -9.83 -1.86 -6.02
N PHE A 174 -9.43 -2.07 -4.78
CA PHE A 174 -8.06 -2.49 -4.43
C PHE A 174 -7.58 -3.70 -5.25
N TRP A 175 -8.39 -4.75 -5.33
CA TRP A 175 -8.01 -6.00 -6.01
C TRP A 175 -7.98 -5.86 -7.53
N TRP A 176 -8.90 -5.08 -8.08
CA TRP A 176 -8.93 -4.80 -9.51
C TRP A 176 -7.70 -3.99 -9.95
N LEU A 177 -7.37 -2.91 -9.20
CA LEU A 177 -6.17 -2.12 -9.44
C LEU A 177 -4.90 -2.95 -9.29
N LEU A 178 -4.83 -3.79 -8.26
CA LEU A 178 -3.72 -4.70 -8.06
C LEU A 178 -3.58 -5.66 -9.25
N GLY A 179 -4.66 -6.28 -9.69
CA GLY A 179 -4.65 -7.21 -10.82
C GLY A 179 -4.15 -6.57 -12.11
N ILE A 180 -4.68 -5.38 -12.46
CA ILE A 180 -4.27 -4.71 -13.70
C ILE A 180 -2.83 -4.19 -13.64
N THR A 181 -2.38 -3.69 -12.49
CA THR A 181 -1.00 -3.23 -12.32
C THR A 181 0.01 -4.39 -12.33
N ILE A 182 -0.36 -5.58 -11.83
CA ILE A 182 0.47 -6.79 -11.95
C ILE A 182 0.72 -7.15 -13.41
N LEU A 183 -0.27 -7.00 -14.31
CA LEU A 183 -0.12 -7.31 -15.73
C LEU A 183 1.05 -6.57 -16.40
N PHE A 184 1.46 -5.42 -15.85
CA PHE A 184 2.57 -4.62 -16.36
C PHE A 184 3.79 -4.62 -15.42
N GLY A 185 3.58 -4.74 -14.12
CA GLY A 185 4.64 -4.62 -13.11
C GLY A 185 5.69 -5.75 -13.15
N TRP A 186 5.30 -6.96 -13.54
CA TRP A 186 6.16 -8.13 -13.52
C TRP A 186 7.39 -8.02 -14.44
N MET A 187 7.33 -7.21 -15.49
CA MET A 187 8.43 -7.06 -16.46
C MET A 187 9.68 -6.42 -15.87
N SER A 188 9.54 -5.64 -14.79
CA SER A 188 10.64 -4.89 -14.17
C SER A 188 11.81 -5.77 -13.71
N LEU A 189 11.54 -6.98 -13.22
CA LEU A 189 12.57 -7.92 -12.75
C LEU A 189 13.06 -8.90 -13.81
N VAL A 190 12.35 -9.07 -14.90
CA VAL A 190 12.69 -10.07 -15.91
C VAL A 190 14.10 -9.88 -16.44
N GLY A 191 14.48 -8.64 -16.77
CA GLY A 191 15.82 -8.33 -17.31
C GLY A 191 16.95 -8.70 -16.36
N VAL A 192 16.80 -8.38 -15.08
CA VAL A 192 17.79 -8.66 -14.03
C VAL A 192 17.96 -10.17 -13.84
N VAL A 193 16.86 -10.88 -13.63
CA VAL A 193 16.86 -12.33 -13.40
C VAL A 193 17.37 -13.07 -14.63
N ARG A 194 16.90 -12.67 -15.81
CA ARG A 194 17.37 -13.25 -17.10
C ARG A 194 18.88 -13.10 -17.26
N ALA A 195 19.44 -11.90 -17.02
CA ALA A 195 20.87 -11.67 -17.15
C ALA A 195 21.68 -12.57 -16.20
N GLU A 196 21.22 -12.71 -14.97
CA GLU A 196 21.86 -13.56 -13.95
C GLU A 196 21.81 -15.03 -14.33
N PHE A 197 20.68 -15.51 -14.85
CA PHE A 197 20.53 -16.89 -15.34
C PHE A 197 21.38 -17.14 -16.58
N LEU A 198 21.47 -16.20 -17.52
CA LEU A 198 22.35 -16.31 -18.70
C LEU A 198 23.83 -16.39 -18.29
N ARG A 199 24.24 -15.66 -17.25
CA ARG A 199 25.60 -15.68 -16.71
C ARG A 199 25.88 -17.02 -16.03
N THR A 200 25.02 -17.41 -15.08
CA THR A 200 25.27 -18.58 -14.21
C THR A 200 25.14 -19.89 -14.93
N ARG A 201 24.29 -20.03 -15.98
CA ARG A 201 24.12 -21.29 -16.74
C ARG A 201 25.41 -21.82 -17.37
N ASN A 202 26.42 -20.95 -17.55
CA ASN A 202 27.71 -21.28 -18.14
C ASN A 202 28.75 -21.70 -17.11
N TYR A 203 28.46 -21.64 -15.83
CA TYR A 203 29.39 -22.04 -14.78
C TYR A 203 29.61 -23.55 -14.75
N ASP A 204 30.84 -23.98 -14.39
CA ASP A 204 31.24 -25.38 -14.47
C ASP A 204 30.41 -26.28 -13.56
N TYR A 205 29.99 -25.82 -12.39
CA TYR A 205 29.13 -26.61 -11.50
C TYR A 205 27.71 -26.84 -12.08
N ILE A 206 27.19 -25.91 -12.88
CA ILE A 206 25.90 -26.09 -13.58
C ILE A 206 26.07 -27.09 -14.75
N ARG A 207 27.17 -26.97 -15.47
CA ARG A 207 27.50 -27.95 -16.57
C ARG A 207 27.69 -29.35 -15.99
N ALA A 208 28.39 -29.48 -14.87
CA ALA A 208 28.57 -30.77 -14.19
C ALA A 208 27.24 -31.36 -13.72
N ALA A 209 26.37 -30.55 -13.08
CA ALA A 209 25.04 -31.01 -12.66
C ALA A 209 24.20 -31.51 -13.84
N ARG A 210 24.26 -30.81 -14.99
CA ARG A 210 23.57 -31.23 -16.22
C ARG A 210 24.15 -32.52 -16.80
N ALA A 211 25.49 -32.68 -16.80
CA ALA A 211 26.16 -33.87 -17.24
C ALA A 211 25.84 -35.11 -16.37
N MET A 212 25.59 -34.90 -15.07
CA MET A 212 25.13 -35.94 -14.13
C MET A 212 23.63 -36.26 -14.26
N GLY A 213 22.90 -35.64 -15.21
CA GLY A 213 21.48 -35.91 -15.44
C GLY A 213 20.53 -35.28 -14.43
N VAL A 214 20.96 -34.25 -13.67
CA VAL A 214 20.06 -33.50 -12.76
C VAL A 214 18.98 -32.80 -13.59
N GLN A 215 17.73 -32.94 -13.16
CA GLN A 215 16.59 -32.32 -13.86
C GLN A 215 16.72 -30.80 -13.95
N ASP A 216 16.35 -30.21 -15.09
CA ASP A 216 16.41 -28.77 -15.33
C ASP A 216 15.72 -27.92 -14.24
N ARG A 217 14.55 -28.35 -13.75
CA ARG A 217 13.82 -27.67 -12.67
C ARG A 217 14.64 -27.59 -11.38
N VAL A 218 15.36 -28.67 -11.04
CA VAL A 218 16.22 -28.73 -9.86
C VAL A 218 17.42 -27.81 -10.04
N ILE A 219 18.02 -27.80 -11.22
CA ILE A 219 19.13 -26.89 -11.55
C ILE A 219 18.68 -25.44 -11.39
N MET A 220 17.54 -25.07 -11.99
CA MET A 220 17.00 -23.71 -11.92
C MET A 220 16.72 -23.28 -10.48
N TYR A 221 15.95 -24.10 -9.72
CA TYR A 221 15.48 -23.72 -8.38
C TYR A 221 16.58 -23.82 -7.32
N ARG A 222 17.38 -24.90 -7.32
CA ARG A 222 18.33 -25.21 -6.24
C ARG A 222 19.73 -24.63 -6.47
N HIS A 223 20.15 -24.47 -7.73
CA HIS A 223 21.52 -24.07 -8.05
C HIS A 223 21.63 -22.66 -8.64
N MET A 224 20.65 -22.20 -9.40
CA MET A 224 20.73 -20.89 -10.06
C MET A 224 19.93 -19.80 -9.34
N LEU A 225 18.70 -20.10 -8.93
CA LEU A 225 17.81 -19.12 -8.30
C LEU A 225 18.42 -18.49 -7.04
N PRO A 226 19.07 -19.23 -6.11
CA PRO A 226 19.68 -18.61 -4.91
C PRO A 226 20.72 -17.53 -5.25
N ASN A 227 21.49 -17.72 -6.30
CA ASN A 227 22.47 -16.73 -6.76
C ASN A 227 21.76 -15.51 -7.40
N ALA A 228 20.72 -15.74 -8.19
CA ALA A 228 19.93 -14.67 -8.80
C ALA A 228 19.15 -13.85 -7.75
N MET A 229 18.75 -14.48 -6.63
CA MET A 229 18.04 -13.79 -5.55
C MET A 229 18.86 -12.67 -4.92
N VAL A 230 20.17 -12.79 -4.81
CA VAL A 230 21.03 -11.73 -4.27
C VAL A 230 20.86 -10.45 -5.12
N ALA A 231 21.01 -10.56 -6.44
CA ALA A 231 20.81 -9.43 -7.33
C ALA A 231 19.37 -8.90 -7.28
N MET A 232 18.37 -9.80 -7.19
CA MET A 232 16.96 -9.44 -7.15
C MET A 232 16.58 -8.68 -5.88
N LEU A 233 17.05 -9.12 -4.71
CA LEU A 233 16.75 -8.50 -3.41
C LEU A 233 17.16 -7.03 -3.37
N THR A 234 18.24 -6.64 -4.07
CA THR A 234 18.68 -5.25 -4.14
C THR A 234 17.72 -4.34 -4.92
N PHE A 235 16.87 -4.92 -5.80
CA PHE A 235 15.88 -4.15 -6.57
C PHE A 235 14.50 -4.07 -5.91
N LEU A 236 14.17 -4.96 -4.98
CA LEU A 236 12.83 -5.01 -4.37
C LEU A 236 12.38 -3.68 -3.73
N PRO A 237 13.21 -2.97 -2.93
CA PRO A 237 12.79 -1.68 -2.36
C PRO A 237 12.48 -0.63 -3.42
N PHE A 238 13.21 -0.61 -4.54
CA PHE A 238 12.97 0.33 -5.65
C PHE A 238 11.68 -0.02 -6.41
N ILE A 239 11.38 -1.32 -6.57
CA ILE A 239 10.11 -1.78 -7.15
C ILE A 239 8.95 -1.40 -6.23
N LEU A 240 9.13 -1.53 -4.91
CA LEU A 240 8.15 -1.11 -3.92
C LEU A 240 7.89 0.40 -4.01
N CYS A 241 8.93 1.23 -4.12
CA CYS A 241 8.78 2.67 -4.36
C CYS A 241 7.97 2.95 -5.63
N GLY A 242 8.30 2.29 -6.73
CA GLY A 242 7.57 2.39 -7.99
C GLY A 242 6.11 1.98 -7.87
N SER A 243 5.82 0.91 -7.13
CA SER A 243 4.47 0.40 -6.88
C SER A 243 3.61 1.40 -6.10
N ILE A 244 4.16 1.99 -5.02
CA ILE A 244 3.49 3.03 -4.23
C ILE A 244 3.25 4.28 -5.08
N THR A 245 4.25 4.70 -5.85
CA THR A 245 4.13 5.86 -6.74
C THR A 245 3.06 5.63 -7.81
N THR A 246 2.95 4.42 -8.35
CA THR A 246 1.92 4.07 -9.34
C THR A 246 0.51 4.21 -8.74
N LEU A 247 0.25 3.64 -7.56
CA LEU A 247 -1.04 3.79 -6.88
C LEU A 247 -1.35 5.26 -6.61
N THR A 248 -0.39 5.99 -6.02
CA THR A 248 -0.55 7.41 -5.71
C THR A 248 -0.86 8.25 -6.95
N SER A 249 -0.20 7.95 -8.07
CA SER A 249 -0.43 8.64 -9.34
C SER A 249 -1.83 8.35 -9.90
N LEU A 250 -2.30 7.11 -9.82
CA LEU A 250 -3.64 6.71 -10.24
C LEU A 250 -4.72 7.39 -9.38
N ASP A 251 -4.53 7.41 -8.05
CA ASP A 251 -5.44 8.09 -7.12
C ASP A 251 -5.47 9.61 -7.39
N PHE A 252 -4.29 10.22 -7.61
CA PHE A 252 -4.18 11.65 -7.94
C PHE A 252 -4.87 12.01 -9.26
N LEU A 253 -4.90 11.10 -10.23
CA LEU A 253 -5.59 11.27 -11.51
C LEU A 253 -7.09 10.94 -11.43
N GLY A 254 -7.57 10.42 -10.30
CA GLY A 254 -8.97 10.03 -10.10
C GLY A 254 -9.34 8.66 -10.70
N PHE A 255 -8.34 7.84 -11.05
CA PHE A 255 -8.53 6.48 -11.61
C PHE A 255 -8.02 5.38 -10.66
N GLY A 256 -7.77 5.75 -9.43
CA GLY A 256 -7.28 4.85 -8.38
C GLY A 256 -8.39 4.19 -7.57
N LEU A 257 -8.26 4.23 -6.25
CA LEU A 257 -9.24 3.67 -5.32
C LEU A 257 -10.59 4.45 -5.39
N PRO A 258 -11.71 3.84 -4.95
CA PRO A 258 -13.00 4.52 -4.91
C PRO A 258 -12.93 5.83 -4.12
N ILE A 259 -13.72 6.82 -4.55
CA ILE A 259 -13.84 8.11 -3.87
C ILE A 259 -14.20 7.89 -2.39
N GLY A 260 -13.53 8.61 -1.50
CA GLY A 260 -13.70 8.46 -0.04
C GLY A 260 -12.76 7.42 0.60
N SER A 261 -12.10 6.55 -0.20
CA SER A 261 -11.07 5.67 0.33
C SER A 261 -9.92 6.49 0.91
N PRO A 262 -9.27 6.04 2.01
CA PRO A 262 -8.11 6.73 2.53
C PRO A 262 -6.93 6.55 1.56
N SER A 263 -6.55 7.61 0.87
CA SER A 263 -5.46 7.60 -0.10
C SER A 263 -4.62 8.87 0.00
N LEU A 264 -3.30 8.70 -0.05
CA LEU A 264 -2.35 9.83 -0.11
C LEU A 264 -2.45 10.57 -1.45
N GLY A 265 -2.76 9.85 -2.55
CA GLY A 265 -2.95 10.44 -3.86
C GLY A 265 -4.23 11.27 -3.96
N GLU A 266 -5.32 10.84 -3.31
CA GLU A 266 -6.55 11.62 -3.22
C GLU A 266 -6.35 12.90 -2.41
N LEU A 267 -5.61 12.85 -1.29
CA LEU A 267 -5.27 14.05 -0.51
C LEU A 267 -4.45 15.04 -1.36
N LEU A 268 -3.53 14.57 -2.19
CA LEU A 268 -2.80 15.42 -3.14
C LEU A 268 -3.74 16.06 -4.16
N LEU A 269 -4.70 15.30 -4.69
CA LEU A 269 -5.70 15.80 -5.63
C LEU A 269 -6.59 16.87 -4.97
N GLN A 270 -7.04 16.63 -3.75
CA GLN A 270 -7.81 17.60 -2.98
C GLN A 270 -6.98 18.86 -2.71
N GLY A 271 -5.70 18.74 -2.36
CA GLY A 271 -4.79 19.87 -2.16
C GLY A 271 -4.58 20.70 -3.44
N LYS A 272 -4.50 20.03 -4.60
CA LYS A 272 -4.46 20.72 -5.91
C LYS A 272 -5.73 21.51 -6.18
N ASN A 273 -6.89 20.95 -5.85
CA ASN A 273 -8.19 21.55 -6.13
C ASN A 273 -8.57 22.65 -5.11
N ASN A 274 -7.95 22.64 -3.92
CA ASN A 274 -8.22 23.58 -2.83
C ASN A 274 -6.93 24.30 -2.40
N LEU A 275 -6.47 25.25 -3.23
CA LEU A 275 -5.22 25.99 -2.97
C LEU A 275 -5.27 26.83 -1.67
N GLN A 276 -6.48 27.20 -1.20
CA GLN A 276 -6.71 27.84 0.09
C GLN A 276 -6.48 26.92 1.29
N ALA A 277 -6.37 25.60 1.06
CA ALA A 277 -6.13 24.57 2.07
C ALA A 277 -4.77 23.87 1.84
N PRO A 278 -3.65 24.58 1.99
CA PRO A 278 -2.33 24.05 1.63
C PRO A 278 -1.90 22.84 2.47
N TRP A 279 -2.47 22.70 3.69
CA TRP A 279 -2.19 21.55 4.57
C TRP A 279 -2.53 20.20 3.92
N LEU A 280 -3.53 20.11 3.04
CA LEU A 280 -3.90 18.88 2.35
C LEU A 280 -2.76 18.37 1.46
N GLY A 281 -2.32 19.21 0.53
CA GLY A 281 -1.25 18.84 -0.41
C GLY A 281 0.11 18.69 0.26
N ILE A 282 0.47 19.62 1.16
CA ILE A 282 1.77 19.61 1.86
C ILE A 282 1.90 18.37 2.73
N THR A 283 0.86 18.02 3.50
CA THR A 283 0.90 16.84 4.38
C THR A 283 1.08 15.55 3.58
N ALA A 284 0.24 15.35 2.55
CA ALA A 284 0.33 14.16 1.71
C ALA A 284 1.68 14.06 0.99
N PHE A 285 2.18 15.19 0.47
CA PHE A 285 3.49 15.26 -0.17
C PHE A 285 4.63 14.90 0.79
N LEU A 286 4.65 15.50 1.99
CA LEU A 286 5.70 15.24 2.98
C LEU A 286 5.71 13.77 3.42
N VAL A 287 4.52 13.19 3.67
CA VAL A 287 4.41 11.78 4.06
C VAL A 287 4.93 10.87 2.95
N LEU A 288 4.58 11.13 1.69
CA LEU A 288 5.09 10.37 0.55
C LEU A 288 6.60 10.56 0.37
N ALA A 289 7.10 11.79 0.47
CA ALA A 289 8.52 12.07 0.34
C ALA A 289 9.35 11.34 1.41
N VAL A 290 8.89 11.36 2.67
CA VAL A 290 9.54 10.62 3.76
C VAL A 290 9.45 9.11 3.53
N LEU A 291 8.28 8.59 3.16
CA LEU A 291 8.08 7.17 2.90
C LEU A 291 9.02 6.66 1.79
N LEU A 292 9.02 7.33 0.63
CA LEU A 292 9.84 6.93 -0.51
C LEU A 292 11.34 7.09 -0.20
N SER A 293 11.74 8.16 0.49
CA SER A 293 13.14 8.36 0.91
C SER A 293 13.60 7.24 1.84
N LEU A 294 12.79 6.86 2.84
CA LEU A 294 13.13 5.76 3.75
C LEU A 294 13.26 4.42 3.00
N LEU A 295 12.39 4.15 2.03
CA LEU A 295 12.47 2.94 1.21
C LEU A 295 13.71 2.93 0.33
N ILE A 296 14.13 4.09 -0.23
CA ILE A 296 15.38 4.21 -0.99
C ILE A 296 16.57 3.93 -0.08
N PHE A 297 16.65 4.53 1.11
CA PHE A 297 17.72 4.26 2.07
C PHE A 297 17.78 2.78 2.49
N ILE A 298 16.62 2.14 2.70
CA ILE A 298 16.57 0.69 2.94
C ILE A 298 17.13 -0.07 1.73
N GLY A 299 16.78 0.34 0.51
CA GLY A 299 17.28 -0.25 -0.73
C GLY A 299 18.78 -0.14 -0.86
N GLU A 300 19.34 1.02 -0.58
CA GLU A 300 20.79 1.25 -0.58
C GLU A 300 21.49 0.42 0.50
N ALA A 301 20.93 0.36 1.71
CA ALA A 301 21.49 -0.44 2.79
C ALA A 301 21.47 -1.96 2.45
N VAL A 302 20.40 -2.44 1.84
CA VAL A 302 20.31 -3.84 1.37
C VAL A 302 21.35 -4.08 0.28
N ARG A 303 21.45 -3.20 -0.70
CA ARG A 303 22.45 -3.29 -1.77
C ARG A 303 23.86 -3.32 -1.20
N ASP A 304 24.18 -2.42 -0.27
CA ASP A 304 25.49 -2.34 0.36
C ASP A 304 25.85 -3.59 1.17
N ALA A 305 24.87 -4.21 1.83
CA ALA A 305 25.06 -5.45 2.58
C ALA A 305 25.38 -6.66 1.68
N PHE A 306 24.91 -6.64 0.43
CA PHE A 306 25.19 -7.70 -0.55
C PHE A 306 26.36 -7.39 -1.49
N ASP A 307 27.02 -6.23 -1.36
CA ASP A 307 28.18 -5.85 -2.20
C ASP A 307 29.46 -6.49 -1.65
N PRO A 308 30.08 -7.48 -2.35
CA PRO A 308 31.29 -8.14 -1.89
C PRO A 308 32.50 -7.19 -1.76
N SER A 309 32.49 -6.06 -2.45
CA SER A 309 33.60 -5.11 -2.44
C SER A 309 33.72 -4.32 -1.14
N LYS A 310 32.64 -4.28 -0.34
CA LYS A 310 32.59 -3.59 0.97
C LYS A 310 32.82 -4.52 2.17
N ALA A 311 33.08 -5.81 1.94
CA ALA A 311 33.32 -6.82 3.00
C ALA A 311 34.75 -6.82 3.54
N HIS A 312 35.49 -5.71 3.46
CA HIS A 312 36.87 -5.54 4.00
C HIS A 312 36.94 -4.38 4.95
#